data_0c58ab9ea6cebee3d27878c01cf28eb0
#
_entry.id   0c58ab9ea6cebee3d27878c01cf28eb0
#
_cell.length_a   1.000
_cell.length_b   1.000
_cell.length_c   1.000
_cell.angle_alpha   90.00
_cell.angle_beta   90.00
_cell.angle_gamma   90.00
#
_symmetry.space_group_name_H-M   'P 1'
#
loop_
_entity.id
_entity.type
_entity.pdbx_description
1 polymer ?
#
loop_
_entity_poly.entity_id
_entity_poly.type
_entity_poly.pdbx_seq_one_letter_code
_entity_poly.pdbx_strand_id
1 'polypeptide(L)'
;SANQALLAAKAGATFISPFVGRLDDLSLEGMQLIEDIRIIYENYEFDTRILTASARGPKHILDAAKIGSDVVTAPPKAIWQMLQHPLTDKGLKAFLDDWEKTGQTLGQVG
;
A
#
# COMPACT_ATOMS: atom_id res chain seq x y z
N SER A 1 13.28 -5.95 13.13
CA SER A 1 13.40 -4.68 13.84
C SER A 1 14.13 -3.64 13.00
N ALA A 2 13.97 -2.39 13.33
CA ALA A 2 14.65 -1.30 12.64
C ALA A 2 16.19 -1.40 12.77
N ASN A 3 16.67 -1.81 13.92
CA ASN A 3 18.10 -2.03 14.11
C ASN A 3 18.65 -3.16 13.21
N GLN A 4 17.91 -4.23 13.04
CA GLN A 4 18.30 -5.29 12.12
C GLN A 4 18.29 -4.79 10.67
N ALA A 5 17.34 -3.96 10.29
CA ALA A 5 17.29 -3.37 8.96
C ALA A 5 18.47 -2.41 8.72
N LEU A 6 18.90 -1.68 9.74
CA LEU A 6 20.10 -0.85 9.66
C LEU A 6 21.35 -1.71 9.41
N LEU A 7 21.51 -2.79 10.15
CA LEU A 7 22.64 -3.69 9.96
C LEU A 7 22.63 -4.35 8.59
N ALA A 8 21.46 -4.75 8.11
CA ALA A 8 21.32 -5.34 6.77
C ALA A 8 21.72 -4.35 5.66
N ALA A 9 21.33 -3.09 5.77
CA ALA A 9 21.70 -2.05 4.81
C ALA A 9 23.21 -1.80 4.82
N LYS A 10 23.81 -1.74 6.00
CA LYS A 10 25.26 -1.59 6.13
C LYS A 10 26.03 -2.78 5.55
N ALA A 11 25.45 -3.97 5.60
CA ALA A 11 26.01 -5.16 4.98
C ALA A 11 25.81 -5.22 3.46
N GLY A 12 25.08 -4.26 2.87
CA GLY A 12 24.90 -4.17 1.43
C GLY A 12 23.69 -4.90 0.87
N ALA A 13 22.67 -5.14 1.69
CA ALA A 13 21.44 -5.78 1.21
C ALA A 13 20.75 -4.92 0.12
N THR A 14 20.24 -5.57 -0.91
CA THR A 14 19.48 -4.90 -1.97
C THR A 14 18.06 -4.59 -1.51
N PHE A 15 17.43 -5.53 -0.78
CA PHE A 15 16.10 -5.39 -0.21
C PHE A 15 16.08 -5.85 1.23
N ILE A 16 15.20 -5.23 2.03
CA ILE A 16 14.73 -5.80 3.30
C ILE A 16 13.22 -5.98 3.21
N SER A 17 12.71 -7.01 3.88
CA SER A 17 11.33 -7.45 3.72
C SER A 17 10.64 -7.63 5.09
N PRO A 18 10.25 -6.54 5.76
CA PRO A 18 9.53 -6.63 7.02
C PRO A 18 8.10 -7.16 6.81
N PHE A 19 7.66 -8.05 7.68
CA PHE A 19 6.33 -8.67 7.61
C PHE A 19 5.35 -7.93 8.52
N VAL A 20 4.73 -6.88 8.00
CA VAL A 20 3.87 -5.98 8.80
C VAL A 20 2.65 -6.68 9.38
N GLY A 21 2.00 -7.57 8.61
CA GLY A 21 0.85 -8.31 9.11
C GLY A 21 1.20 -9.23 10.27
N ARG A 22 2.36 -9.85 10.25
CA ARG A 22 2.81 -10.71 11.34
C ARG A 22 3.15 -9.92 12.61
N LEU A 23 3.68 -8.72 12.45
CA LEU A 23 3.91 -7.84 13.60
C LEU A 23 2.59 -7.38 14.21
N ASP A 24 1.61 -7.05 13.39
CA ASP A 24 0.27 -6.70 13.86
C ASP A 24 -0.38 -7.87 14.62
N ASP A 25 -0.17 -9.11 14.19
CA ASP A 25 -0.64 -10.31 14.89
C ASP A 25 -0.06 -10.44 16.31
N LEU A 26 1.12 -9.90 16.53
CA LEU A 26 1.77 -9.87 17.84
C LEU A 26 1.44 -8.61 18.64
N SER A 27 0.43 -7.85 18.22
CA SER A 27 0.05 -6.57 18.81
C SER A 27 1.17 -5.51 18.74
N LEU A 28 2.06 -5.65 17.76
CA LEU A 28 3.08 -4.66 17.42
C LEU A 28 2.59 -3.83 16.22
N GLU A 29 3.10 -2.63 16.08
CA GLU A 29 2.73 -1.78 14.95
C GLU A 29 3.68 -1.99 13.77
N GLY A 30 3.29 -2.86 12.83
CA GLY A 30 4.12 -3.20 11.68
C GLY A 30 4.47 -2.00 10.82
N MET A 31 3.52 -1.09 10.60
CA MET A 31 3.76 0.11 9.77
C MET A 31 4.67 1.12 10.44
N GLN A 32 4.71 1.18 11.77
CA GLN A 32 5.68 2.01 12.50
C GLN A 32 7.11 1.53 12.22
N LEU A 33 7.32 0.21 12.12
CA LEU A 33 8.61 -0.35 11.74
C LEU A 33 9.03 0.13 10.35
N ILE A 34 8.13 0.13 9.37
CA ILE A 34 8.42 0.60 8.02
C ILE A 34 8.82 2.08 8.03
N GLU A 35 8.09 2.91 8.77
CA GLU A 35 8.39 4.33 8.91
C GLU A 35 9.78 4.55 9.51
N ASP A 36 10.11 3.84 10.59
CA ASP A 36 11.41 3.94 11.23
C ASP A 36 12.55 3.55 10.27
N ILE A 37 12.37 2.47 9.52
CA ILE A 37 13.35 2.03 8.53
C ILE A 37 13.52 3.10 7.42
N ARG A 38 12.42 3.67 6.94
CA ARG A 38 12.49 4.71 5.89
C ARG A 38 13.28 5.91 6.36
N ILE A 39 13.03 6.36 7.59
CA ILE A 39 13.76 7.48 8.19
C ILE A 39 15.26 7.18 8.25
N ILE A 40 15.62 5.99 8.75
CA ILE A 40 17.02 5.59 8.87
C ILE A 40 17.69 5.54 7.49
N TYR A 41 17.03 4.94 6.51
CA TYR A 41 17.60 4.78 5.17
C TYR A 41 17.75 6.11 4.45
N GLU A 42 16.84 7.05 4.67
CA GLU A 42 16.97 8.39 4.12
C GLU A 42 18.07 9.20 4.79
N ASN A 43 18.19 9.10 6.12
CA ASN A 43 19.20 9.84 6.86
C ASN A 43 20.62 9.50 6.42
N TYR A 44 20.87 8.26 6.08
CA TYR A 44 22.21 7.77 5.70
C TYR A 44 22.34 7.41 4.24
N GLU A 45 21.33 7.74 3.44
CA GLU A 45 21.31 7.55 1.98
C GLU A 45 21.65 6.11 1.56
N PHE A 46 21.06 5.13 2.28
CA PHE A 46 21.20 3.72 1.89
C PHE A 46 20.39 3.41 0.62
N ASP A 47 20.99 2.65 -0.29
CA ASP A 47 20.36 2.18 -1.52
C ASP A 47 19.43 0.98 -1.30
N THR A 48 19.48 0.36 -0.13
CA THR A 48 18.63 -0.78 0.22
C THR A 48 17.15 -0.38 0.11
N ARG A 49 16.38 -1.18 -0.61
CA ARG A 49 14.95 -0.95 -0.84
C ARG A 49 14.11 -1.65 0.20
N ILE A 50 12.98 -1.06 0.50
CA ILE A 50 12.03 -1.56 1.50
C ILE A 50 10.89 -2.28 0.76
N LEU A 51 10.74 -3.58 1.04
CA LEU A 51 9.62 -4.37 0.58
C LEU A 51 8.70 -4.62 1.77
N THR A 52 7.58 -3.93 1.82
CA THR A 52 6.55 -4.16 2.85
C THR A 52 5.83 -5.45 2.53
N ALA A 53 6.10 -6.48 3.31
CA ALA A 53 5.55 -7.81 3.09
C ALA A 53 4.40 -8.11 4.06
N SER A 54 3.61 -9.12 3.73
CA SER A 54 2.47 -9.54 4.57
C SER A 54 1.45 -8.42 4.80
N ALA A 55 1.26 -7.55 3.81
CA ALA A 55 0.20 -6.56 3.83
C ALA A 55 -1.16 -7.27 3.73
N ARG A 56 -2.10 -6.91 4.59
CA ARG A 56 -3.36 -7.64 4.73
C ARG A 56 -4.58 -6.91 4.19
N GLY A 57 -4.45 -5.65 3.85
CA GLY A 57 -5.56 -4.88 3.35
C GLY A 57 -5.14 -3.55 2.75
N PRO A 58 -6.11 -2.78 2.22
CA PRO A 58 -5.84 -1.49 1.56
C PRO A 58 -5.14 -0.47 2.47
N LYS A 59 -5.40 -0.52 3.79
CA LYS A 59 -4.75 0.40 4.73
C LYS A 59 -3.24 0.19 4.79
N HIS A 60 -2.79 -1.06 4.83
CA HIS A 60 -1.35 -1.36 4.79
C HIS A 60 -0.71 -0.83 3.51
N ILE A 61 -1.37 -1.01 2.36
CA ILE A 61 -0.88 -0.55 1.07
C ILE A 61 -0.79 0.98 1.03
N LEU A 62 -1.83 1.66 1.51
CA LEU A 62 -1.85 3.12 1.59
C LEU A 62 -0.73 3.65 2.50
N ASP A 63 -0.60 3.09 3.68
CA ASP A 63 0.40 3.53 4.65
C ASP A 63 1.83 3.28 4.10
N ALA A 64 2.06 2.15 3.45
CA ALA A 64 3.33 1.85 2.80
C ALA A 64 3.67 2.88 1.70
N ALA A 65 2.68 3.23 0.89
CA ALA A 65 2.85 4.24 -0.16
C ALA A 65 3.16 5.62 0.42
N LYS A 66 2.48 6.01 1.49
CA LYS A 66 2.70 7.31 2.17
C LYS A 66 4.08 7.40 2.82
N ILE A 67 4.55 6.31 3.38
CA ILE A 67 5.86 6.25 4.02
C ILE A 67 7.00 6.24 2.98
N GLY A 68 6.74 5.73 1.79
CA GLY A 68 7.74 5.63 0.74
C GLY A 68 8.40 4.25 0.66
N SER A 69 7.67 3.19 1.01
CA SER A 69 8.11 1.83 0.74
C SER A 69 8.25 1.62 -0.76
N ASP A 70 9.31 0.94 -1.18
CA ASP A 70 9.59 0.75 -2.60
C ASP A 70 8.69 -0.31 -3.25
N VAL A 71 8.35 -1.34 -2.48
CA VAL A 71 7.54 -2.47 -2.96
C VAL A 71 6.59 -2.91 -1.84
N VAL A 72 5.43 -3.40 -2.22
CA VAL A 72 4.51 -4.06 -1.30
C VAL A 72 4.08 -5.40 -1.89
N THR A 73 3.99 -6.43 -1.04
CA THR A 73 3.35 -7.69 -1.41
C THR A 73 2.03 -7.81 -0.65
N ALA A 74 0.98 -8.13 -1.38
CA ALA A 74 -0.35 -8.22 -0.83
C ALA A 74 -1.15 -9.31 -1.54
N PRO A 75 -2.12 -9.96 -0.86
CA PRO A 75 -2.99 -10.91 -1.55
C PRO A 75 -3.88 -10.17 -2.58
N PRO A 76 -4.28 -10.84 -3.67
CA PRO A 76 -5.12 -10.23 -4.71
C PRO A 76 -6.38 -9.57 -4.16
N LYS A 77 -6.99 -10.15 -3.13
CA LYS A 77 -8.16 -9.59 -2.46
C LYS A 77 -7.90 -8.18 -1.93
N ALA A 78 -6.75 -7.93 -1.32
CA ALA A 78 -6.39 -6.61 -0.80
C ALA A 78 -6.25 -5.59 -1.93
N ILE A 79 -5.70 -6.00 -3.06
CA ILE A 79 -5.56 -5.14 -4.24
C ILE A 79 -6.92 -4.78 -4.82
N TRP A 80 -7.83 -5.74 -4.95
CA TRP A 80 -9.19 -5.49 -5.41
C TRP A 80 -9.95 -4.57 -4.46
N GLN A 81 -9.74 -4.71 -3.15
CA GLN A 81 -10.37 -3.84 -2.15
C GLN A 81 -9.93 -2.38 -2.27
N MET A 82 -8.77 -2.10 -2.86
CA MET A 82 -8.32 -0.72 -3.10
C MET A 82 -9.25 0.04 -4.06
N LEU A 83 -9.92 -0.66 -4.96
CA LEU A 83 -10.86 -0.07 -5.92
C LEU A 83 -12.25 0.12 -5.33
N GLN A 84 -12.56 -0.49 -4.20
CA GLN A 84 -13.88 -0.48 -3.58
C GLN A 84 -14.03 0.71 -2.65
N HIS A 85 -15.06 1.49 -2.88
CA HIS A 85 -15.46 2.57 -1.97
C HIS A 85 -16.96 2.79 -2.13
N PRO A 86 -17.74 2.81 -1.03
CA PRO A 86 -19.19 2.95 -1.11
C PRO A 86 -19.64 4.21 -1.85
N LEU A 87 -18.94 5.32 -1.68
CA LEU A 87 -19.28 6.57 -2.38
C LEU A 87 -18.93 6.54 -3.87
N THR A 88 -17.89 5.81 -4.25
CA THR A 88 -17.56 5.61 -5.66
C THR A 88 -18.64 4.81 -6.36
N ASP A 89 -19.06 3.69 -5.76
CA ASP A 89 -20.12 2.84 -6.31
C ASP A 89 -21.43 3.61 -6.40
N LYS A 90 -21.79 4.36 -5.36
CA LYS A 90 -22.99 5.19 -5.32
C LYS A 90 -22.95 6.30 -6.38
N GLY A 91 -21.81 6.96 -6.53
CA GLY A 91 -21.64 8.02 -7.52
C GLY A 91 -21.72 7.49 -8.95
N LEU A 92 -21.11 6.34 -9.22
CA LEU A 92 -21.20 5.69 -10.53
C LEU A 92 -22.62 5.29 -10.86
N LYS A 93 -23.35 4.72 -9.91
CA LYS A 93 -24.77 4.37 -10.10
C LYS A 93 -25.62 5.60 -10.40
N ALA A 94 -25.45 6.67 -9.65
CA ALA A 94 -26.17 7.91 -9.88
C ALA A 94 -25.87 8.49 -11.26
N PHE A 95 -24.61 8.46 -11.68
CA PHE A 95 -24.20 8.90 -13.01
C PHE A 95 -24.87 8.08 -14.12
N LEU A 96 -24.86 6.76 -13.99
CA LEU A 96 -25.48 5.86 -14.98
C LEU A 96 -26.99 6.03 -15.03
N ASP A 97 -27.65 6.22 -13.89
CA ASP A 97 -29.10 6.50 -13.83
C ASP A 97 -29.44 7.81 -14.57
N ASP A 98 -28.66 8.86 -14.34
CA ASP A 98 -28.82 10.13 -15.03
C ASP A 98 -28.57 10.01 -16.54
N TRP A 99 -27.59 9.21 -16.92
CA TRP A 99 -27.29 8.92 -18.30
C TRP A 99 -28.46 8.24 -19.02
N GLU A 100 -29.07 7.24 -18.39
CA GLU A 100 -30.26 6.58 -18.93
C GLU A 100 -31.44 7.54 -19.14
N LYS A 101 -31.63 8.50 -18.23
CA LYS A 101 -32.67 9.52 -18.34
C LYS A 101 -32.51 10.43 -19.57
N THR A 102 -31.29 10.57 -20.07
CA THR A 102 -31.03 11.35 -21.27
C THR A 102 -31.31 10.58 -22.57
N GLY A 103 -31.53 9.27 -22.48
CA GLY A 103 -31.73 8.40 -23.63
C GLY A 103 -30.48 8.14 -24.46
N GLN A 104 -29.29 8.48 -23.94
CA GLN A 104 -28.01 8.25 -24.60
C GLN A 104 -27.39 6.92 -24.17
N THR A 105 -26.47 6.43 -24.97
CA THR A 105 -25.66 5.27 -24.64
C THR A 105 -24.18 5.61 -24.79
N LEU A 106 -23.31 4.87 -24.12
CA LEU A 106 -21.86 5.08 -24.20
C LEU A 106 -21.33 5.03 -25.63
N GLY A 107 -21.93 4.19 -26.49
CA GLY A 107 -21.55 4.09 -27.90
C GLY A 107 -21.96 5.29 -28.76
N GLN A 108 -22.80 6.20 -28.25
CA GLN A 108 -23.27 7.40 -28.95
C GLN A 108 -22.48 8.63 -28.59
N VAL A 109 -21.59 8.54 -27.61
CA VAL A 109 -20.67 9.61 -27.22
C VAL A 109 -19.43 9.48 -28.09
N GLY A 110 -19.53 10.09 -29.23
CA GLY A 110 -18.44 10.07 -30.19
C GLY A 110 -17.54 11.25 -30.05
#